data_1827dc6563bbe956f30983e50e74a86c
#
_entry.id   1827dc6563bbe956f30983e50e74a86c
#
_cell.length_a   1.000
_cell.length_b   1.000
_cell.length_c   1.000
_cell.angle_alpha   90.00
_cell.angle_beta   90.00
_cell.angle_gamma   90.00
#
_symmetry.space_group_name_H-M   'P 1'
#
loop_
_entity.id
_entity.type
_entity.pdbx_description
1 polymer ?
#
loop_
_entity_poly.entity_id
_entity_poly.type
_entity_poly.pdbx_seq_one_letter_code
_entity_poly.pdbx_strand_id
1 'polypeptide(L)'
;NLALPAFNRFFEKSLVFDFSNWQIWSAILALGMVTGLLAGSYPAFFLSSFNPVRVLKGGPISSGRGGGLLRKGLVTLQFVISIFLIISTIVIFRQIEHAQNRPLGYEAENLISIPARGDMGEKFEVLKNDLTQIPGVKSVSAGTDNMIQFGSNTSGIEWAGKTEDQDFLISITGVRYDWAKTVGLKLVEGRDFSPEFGSDTMACLLTQTTVRRMGLTEPVVGSTIRHDTTMTIIGVVEDFVYNDPFSAPMPMAI
;
A
#
# COMPACT_ATOMS: atom_id res chain seq x y z
N ASN A 1 23.69 -20.86 -2.31
CA ASN A 1 22.83 -21.38 -3.39
C ASN A 1 21.70 -22.30 -2.91
N LEU A 2 21.84 -23.02 -1.78
CA LEU A 2 20.79 -23.94 -1.28
C LEU A 2 19.48 -23.24 -0.88
N ALA A 3 19.55 -22.02 -0.34
CA ALA A 3 18.37 -21.25 0.07
C ALA A 3 17.75 -20.42 -1.06
N LEU A 4 18.49 -20.16 -2.14
CA LEU A 4 18.05 -19.26 -3.22
C LEU A 4 16.79 -19.76 -3.97
N PRO A 5 16.63 -21.05 -4.28
CA PRO A 5 15.42 -21.55 -4.93
C PRO A 5 14.18 -21.42 -4.04
N ALA A 6 14.33 -21.67 -2.73
CA ALA A 6 13.23 -21.50 -1.78
C ALA A 6 12.85 -20.02 -1.63
N PHE A 7 13.84 -19.13 -1.57
CA PHE A 7 13.64 -17.69 -1.51
C PHE A 7 12.95 -17.17 -2.78
N ASN A 8 13.44 -17.55 -3.97
CA ASN A 8 12.85 -17.13 -5.23
C ASN A 8 11.40 -17.59 -5.39
N ARG A 9 11.09 -18.81 -4.94
CA ARG A 9 9.71 -19.33 -4.97
C ARG A 9 8.79 -18.56 -4.01
N PHE A 10 9.29 -18.22 -2.82
CA PHE A 10 8.48 -17.55 -1.80
C PHE A 10 8.21 -16.08 -2.14
N PHE A 11 9.16 -15.39 -2.77
CA PHE A 11 9.06 -13.98 -3.11
C PHE A 11 8.74 -13.72 -4.58
N GLU A 12 8.44 -14.77 -5.37
CA GLU A 12 8.17 -14.68 -6.83
C GLU A 12 9.23 -13.88 -7.60
N LYS A 13 10.50 -14.00 -7.16
CA LYS A 13 11.63 -13.31 -7.77
C LYS A 13 12.57 -14.29 -8.44
N SER A 14 13.24 -13.85 -9.49
CA SER A 14 14.25 -14.62 -10.22
C SER A 14 15.67 -14.12 -9.89
N LEU A 15 16.03 -14.11 -8.60
CA LEU A 15 17.38 -13.73 -8.20
C LEU A 15 18.35 -14.85 -8.57
N VAL A 16 19.43 -14.50 -9.27
CA VAL A 16 20.51 -15.39 -9.62
C VAL A 16 21.79 -14.83 -9.02
N PHE A 17 22.56 -15.69 -8.35
CA PHE A 17 23.86 -15.31 -7.85
C PHE A 17 24.89 -15.46 -8.98
N ASP A 18 25.26 -14.35 -9.59
CA ASP A 18 26.25 -14.34 -10.66
C ASP A 18 27.67 -14.34 -10.10
N PHE A 19 28.30 -15.51 -10.11
CA PHE A 19 29.70 -15.70 -9.67
C PHE A 19 30.73 -15.00 -10.57
N SER A 20 30.36 -14.59 -11.76
CA SER A 20 31.23 -13.87 -12.69
C SER A 20 31.37 -12.38 -12.36
N ASN A 21 30.47 -11.86 -11.52
CA ASN A 21 30.48 -10.45 -11.16
C ASN A 21 31.57 -10.16 -10.11
N TRP A 22 32.66 -9.52 -10.52
CA TRP A 22 33.79 -9.14 -9.67
C TRP A 22 33.38 -8.20 -8.52
N GLN A 23 32.32 -7.42 -8.67
CA GLN A 23 31.81 -6.50 -7.64
C GLN A 23 31.30 -7.27 -6.41
N ILE A 24 30.71 -8.45 -6.60
CA ILE A 24 30.25 -9.30 -5.49
C ILE A 24 31.45 -9.79 -4.69
N TRP A 25 32.50 -10.25 -5.35
CA TRP A 25 33.72 -10.73 -4.70
C TRP A 25 34.48 -9.62 -3.97
N SER A 26 34.55 -8.43 -4.58
CA SER A 26 35.17 -7.26 -3.93
C SER A 26 34.39 -6.81 -2.70
N ALA A 27 33.05 -6.83 -2.75
CA ALA A 27 32.19 -6.50 -1.61
C ALA A 27 32.35 -7.51 -0.47
N ILE A 28 32.40 -8.81 -0.79
CA ILE A 28 32.62 -9.88 0.21
C ILE A 28 34.02 -9.72 0.84
N LEU A 29 35.05 -9.44 0.04
CA LEU A 29 36.39 -9.21 0.54
C LEU A 29 36.49 -7.98 1.44
N ALA A 30 35.89 -6.88 1.00
CA ALA A 30 35.81 -5.64 1.78
C ALA A 30 35.09 -5.85 3.12
N LEU A 31 33.95 -6.55 3.09
CA LEU A 31 33.19 -6.89 4.30
C LEU A 31 34.04 -7.77 5.23
N GLY A 32 34.74 -8.78 4.69
CA GLY A 32 35.63 -9.65 5.46
C GLY A 32 36.80 -8.88 6.09
N MET A 33 37.42 -7.94 5.37
CA MET A 33 38.47 -7.08 5.91
C MET A 33 37.94 -6.16 7.02
N VAL A 34 36.81 -5.48 6.81
CA VAL A 34 36.22 -4.58 7.82
C VAL A 34 35.85 -5.36 9.07
N THR A 35 35.15 -6.48 8.94
CA THR A 35 34.79 -7.32 10.09
C THR A 35 35.99 -7.91 10.79
N GLY A 36 37.02 -8.37 10.06
CA GLY A 36 38.27 -8.87 10.61
C GLY A 36 39.05 -7.80 11.38
N LEU A 37 39.14 -6.58 10.84
CA LEU A 37 39.78 -5.44 11.52
C LEU A 37 39.03 -5.04 12.79
N LEU A 38 37.70 -4.95 12.72
CA LEU A 38 36.87 -4.60 13.87
C LEU A 38 36.94 -5.69 14.97
N ALA A 39 36.79 -6.94 14.59
CA ALA A 39 36.84 -8.07 15.54
C ALA A 39 38.24 -8.28 16.12
N GLY A 40 39.30 -8.09 15.34
CA GLY A 40 40.71 -8.27 15.76
C GLY A 40 41.28 -7.07 16.50
N SER A 41 40.78 -5.86 16.29
CA SER A 41 41.32 -4.63 16.91
C SER A 41 41.23 -4.67 18.44
N TYR A 42 40.11 -5.10 18.99
CA TYR A 42 39.91 -5.15 20.45
C TYR A 42 40.87 -6.14 21.15
N PRO A 43 40.99 -7.41 20.73
CA PRO A 43 41.99 -8.31 21.32
C PRO A 43 43.42 -7.79 21.14
N ALA A 44 43.75 -7.20 19.99
CA ALA A 44 45.08 -6.67 19.73
C ALA A 44 45.45 -5.53 20.67
N PHE A 45 44.58 -4.52 20.83
CA PHE A 45 44.79 -3.43 21.80
C PHE A 45 44.80 -3.92 23.23
N PHE A 46 43.96 -4.88 23.58
CA PHE A 46 43.94 -5.44 24.94
C PHE A 46 45.23 -6.18 25.26
N LEU A 47 45.71 -7.04 24.36
CA LEU A 47 46.96 -7.79 24.57
C LEU A 47 48.19 -6.88 24.55
N SER A 48 48.19 -5.85 23.70
CA SER A 48 49.33 -4.91 23.65
C SER A 48 49.47 -4.04 24.92
N SER A 49 48.39 -3.92 25.69
CA SER A 49 48.40 -3.15 26.96
C SER A 49 49.00 -3.92 28.14
N PHE A 50 49.31 -5.21 28.00
CA PHE A 50 49.95 -6.01 29.04
C PHE A 50 51.44 -5.70 29.16
N ASN A 51 51.88 -5.44 30.39
CA ASN A 51 53.30 -5.27 30.68
C ASN A 51 53.96 -6.65 30.95
N PRO A 52 54.80 -7.17 30.06
CA PRO A 52 55.36 -8.54 30.16
C PRO A 52 56.15 -8.78 31.46
N VAL A 53 56.79 -7.75 31.97
CA VAL A 53 57.61 -7.84 33.19
C VAL A 53 56.76 -8.08 34.45
N ARG A 54 55.55 -7.57 34.52
CA ARG A 54 54.63 -7.80 35.64
C ARG A 54 54.03 -9.20 35.60
N VAL A 55 53.76 -9.73 34.43
CA VAL A 55 53.21 -11.09 34.23
C VAL A 55 54.26 -12.15 34.63
N LEU A 56 55.51 -11.95 34.27
CA LEU A 56 56.61 -12.86 34.61
C LEU A 56 57.00 -12.86 36.12
N LYS A 57 56.73 -11.78 36.85
CA LYS A 57 56.97 -11.65 38.28
C LYS A 57 55.84 -12.19 39.18
N GLY A 58 54.85 -12.92 38.60
CA GLY A 58 53.77 -13.57 39.40
C GLY A 58 52.77 -12.57 40.01
N GLY A 59 52.74 -11.32 39.56
CA GLY A 59 51.76 -10.34 39.97
C GLY A 59 50.33 -10.73 39.52
N PRO A 60 49.30 -10.40 40.30
CA PRO A 60 47.93 -10.66 39.88
C PRO A 60 47.67 -10.03 38.53
N ILE A 61 47.26 -10.86 37.55
CA ILE A 61 46.77 -10.38 36.24
C ILE A 61 45.51 -9.59 36.54
N SER A 62 45.65 -8.29 36.79
CA SER A 62 44.48 -7.42 36.91
C SER A 62 43.83 -7.38 35.51
N SER A 63 42.86 -8.27 35.34
CA SER A 63 41.94 -8.16 34.21
C SER A 63 41.36 -6.74 34.27
N GLY A 64 41.89 -5.85 33.43
CA GLY A 64 41.54 -4.46 33.49
C GLY A 64 40.00 -4.34 33.52
N ARG A 65 39.49 -3.54 34.45
CA ARG A 65 38.04 -3.27 34.65
C ARG A 65 37.32 -2.91 33.33
N GLY A 66 38.03 -2.53 32.29
CA GLY A 66 37.48 -2.16 30.97
C GLY A 66 36.96 -3.35 30.15
N GLY A 67 37.59 -4.53 30.19
CA GLY A 67 37.18 -5.69 29.38
C GLY A 67 35.81 -6.27 29.77
N GLY A 68 35.51 -6.24 31.06
CA GLY A 68 34.21 -6.70 31.57
C GLY A 68 33.04 -5.77 31.24
N LEU A 69 33.30 -4.47 31.24
CA LEU A 69 32.28 -3.45 30.89
C LEU A 69 31.96 -3.49 29.39
N LEU A 70 32.95 -3.57 28.53
CA LEU A 70 32.75 -3.64 27.07
C LEU A 70 31.97 -4.90 26.68
N ARG A 71 32.33 -6.05 27.24
CA ARG A 71 31.59 -7.31 27.01
C ARG A 71 30.14 -7.22 27.46
N LYS A 72 29.89 -6.67 28.66
CA LYS A 72 28.52 -6.45 29.15
C LYS A 72 27.75 -5.49 28.25
N GLY A 73 28.37 -4.38 27.84
CA GLY A 73 27.79 -3.42 26.92
C GLY A 73 27.40 -4.03 25.57
N LEU A 74 28.29 -4.81 24.95
CA LEU A 74 28.02 -5.49 23.69
C LEU A 74 26.88 -6.51 23.81
N VAL A 75 26.87 -7.31 24.88
CA VAL A 75 25.79 -8.27 25.13
C VAL A 75 24.46 -7.53 25.34
N THR A 76 24.45 -6.48 26.15
CA THR A 76 23.24 -5.67 26.36
C THR A 76 22.74 -5.06 25.04
N LEU A 77 23.64 -4.48 24.24
CA LEU A 77 23.28 -3.92 22.93
C LEU A 77 22.70 -5.00 21.99
N GLN A 78 23.31 -6.19 21.97
CA GLN A 78 22.77 -7.32 21.19
C GLN A 78 21.36 -7.69 21.61
N PHE A 79 21.08 -7.76 22.93
CA PHE A 79 19.74 -8.05 23.41
C PHE A 79 18.75 -6.93 23.04
N VAL A 80 19.13 -5.66 23.18
CA VAL A 80 18.29 -4.52 22.80
C VAL A 80 17.93 -4.59 21.31
N ILE A 81 18.92 -4.81 20.43
CA ILE A 81 18.67 -4.94 19.01
C ILE A 81 17.77 -6.14 18.71
N SER A 82 18.01 -7.29 19.34
CA SER A 82 17.19 -8.48 19.13
C SER A 82 15.73 -8.26 19.54
N ILE A 83 15.50 -7.67 20.71
CA ILE A 83 14.15 -7.35 21.19
C ILE A 83 13.47 -6.35 20.26
N PHE A 84 14.19 -5.30 19.85
CA PHE A 84 13.69 -4.31 18.90
C PHE A 84 13.24 -4.96 17.58
N LEU A 85 14.07 -5.85 17.02
CA LEU A 85 13.73 -6.54 15.76
C LEU A 85 12.52 -7.46 15.92
N ILE A 86 12.42 -8.17 17.05
CA ILE A 86 11.26 -9.03 17.33
C ILE A 86 9.97 -8.19 17.41
N ILE A 87 10.00 -7.10 18.19
CA ILE A 87 8.83 -6.22 18.31
C ILE A 87 8.46 -5.62 16.97
N SER A 88 9.45 -5.11 16.20
CA SER A 88 9.22 -4.55 14.88
C SER A 88 8.57 -5.56 13.93
N THR A 89 9.05 -6.80 13.94
CA THR A 89 8.49 -7.88 13.11
C THR A 89 7.04 -8.18 13.49
N ILE A 90 6.72 -8.25 14.78
CA ILE A 90 5.36 -8.47 15.26
C ILE A 90 4.43 -7.32 14.84
N VAL A 91 4.89 -6.08 14.99
CA VAL A 91 4.10 -4.89 14.60
C VAL A 91 3.82 -4.90 13.10
N ILE A 92 4.85 -5.12 12.26
CA ILE A 92 4.70 -5.19 10.81
C ILE A 92 3.72 -6.31 10.42
N PHE A 93 3.87 -7.49 11.01
CA PHE A 93 2.96 -8.62 10.74
C PHE A 93 1.51 -8.27 11.07
N ARG A 94 1.27 -7.66 12.24
CA ARG A 94 -0.07 -7.20 12.64
C ARG A 94 -0.64 -6.13 11.72
N GLN A 95 0.19 -5.22 11.22
CA GLN A 95 -0.23 -4.20 10.26
C GLN A 95 -0.64 -4.81 8.93
N ILE A 96 0.13 -5.78 8.42
CA ILE A 96 -0.20 -6.50 7.19
C ILE A 96 -1.50 -7.28 7.35
N GLU A 97 -1.65 -8.02 8.45
CA GLU A 97 -2.87 -8.78 8.76
C GLU A 97 -4.09 -7.84 8.83
N HIS A 98 -3.95 -6.69 9.48
CA HIS A 98 -5.01 -5.69 9.54
C HIS A 98 -5.39 -5.15 8.16
N ALA A 99 -4.41 -4.84 7.30
CA ALA A 99 -4.65 -4.37 5.95
C ALA A 99 -5.33 -5.41 5.05
N GLN A 100 -4.92 -6.68 5.17
CA GLN A 100 -5.51 -7.78 4.39
C GLN A 100 -6.94 -8.12 4.80
N ASN A 101 -7.26 -8.00 6.09
CA ASN A 101 -8.58 -8.34 6.64
C ASN A 101 -9.53 -7.13 6.72
N ARG A 102 -9.08 -5.95 6.27
CA ARG A 102 -9.91 -4.74 6.29
C ARG A 102 -11.08 -4.88 5.30
N PRO A 103 -12.31 -4.57 5.70
CA PRO A 103 -13.43 -4.47 4.76
C PRO A 103 -13.11 -3.43 3.67
N LEU A 104 -13.11 -3.85 2.42
CA LEU A 104 -12.79 -2.96 1.30
C LEU A 104 -13.93 -2.01 0.97
N GLY A 105 -15.16 -2.32 1.37
CA GLY A 105 -16.36 -1.55 1.02
C GLY A 105 -16.93 -1.90 -0.36
N TYR A 106 -16.32 -2.87 -1.05
CA TYR A 106 -16.81 -3.45 -2.30
C TYR A 106 -16.56 -4.97 -2.30
N GLU A 107 -17.21 -5.70 -3.21
CA GLU A 107 -17.08 -7.16 -3.33
C GLU A 107 -15.86 -7.53 -4.19
N ALA A 108 -14.69 -7.69 -3.57
CA ALA A 108 -13.47 -8.09 -4.28
C ALA A 108 -13.49 -9.55 -4.71
N GLU A 109 -14.22 -10.42 -4.00
CA GLU A 109 -14.36 -11.83 -4.33
C GLU A 109 -15.13 -11.98 -5.64
N ASN A 110 -14.56 -12.73 -6.59
CA ASN A 110 -15.12 -12.98 -7.91
C ASN A 110 -15.22 -11.73 -8.83
N LEU A 111 -14.57 -10.61 -8.47
CA LEU A 111 -14.43 -9.48 -9.35
C LEU A 111 -13.20 -9.64 -10.25
N ILE A 112 -13.41 -9.64 -11.56
CA ILE A 112 -12.34 -9.75 -12.55
C ILE A 112 -12.22 -8.40 -13.27
N SER A 113 -11.05 -7.78 -13.19
CA SER A 113 -10.73 -6.56 -13.92
C SER A 113 -9.81 -6.88 -15.10
N ILE A 114 -10.22 -6.49 -16.29
CA ILE A 114 -9.47 -6.70 -17.54
C ILE A 114 -9.14 -5.33 -18.15
N PRO A 115 -7.86 -5.01 -18.38
CA PRO A 115 -7.50 -3.76 -19.04
C PRO A 115 -8.06 -3.73 -20.48
N ALA A 116 -8.83 -2.68 -20.79
CA ALA A 116 -9.33 -2.49 -22.14
C ALA A 116 -8.16 -2.23 -23.12
N ARG A 117 -8.17 -2.92 -24.25
CA ARG A 117 -7.16 -2.78 -25.31
C ARG A 117 -7.84 -2.61 -26.67
N GLY A 118 -7.18 -1.84 -27.55
CA GLY A 118 -7.69 -1.59 -28.89
C GLY A 118 -9.06 -0.92 -28.86
N ASP A 119 -10.01 -1.48 -29.61
CA ASP A 119 -11.37 -0.96 -29.79
C ASP A 119 -12.40 -1.48 -28.75
N MET A 120 -11.95 -2.13 -27.67
CA MET A 120 -12.85 -2.70 -26.63
C MET A 120 -13.76 -1.64 -26.01
N GLY A 121 -13.26 -0.42 -25.83
CA GLY A 121 -14.04 0.68 -25.27
C GLY A 121 -15.18 1.13 -26.19
N GLU A 122 -14.94 1.18 -27.49
CA GLU A 122 -15.93 1.55 -28.52
C GLU A 122 -16.99 0.46 -28.69
N LYS A 123 -16.57 -0.81 -28.59
CA LYS A 123 -17.44 -1.99 -28.73
C LYS A 123 -17.95 -2.54 -27.40
N PHE A 124 -17.91 -1.73 -26.33
CA PHE A 124 -18.22 -2.21 -24.99
C PHE A 124 -19.59 -2.88 -24.86
N GLU A 125 -20.63 -2.33 -25.49
CA GLU A 125 -21.99 -2.88 -25.38
C GLU A 125 -22.07 -4.28 -26.02
N VAL A 126 -21.37 -4.53 -27.12
CA VAL A 126 -21.29 -5.85 -27.75
C VAL A 126 -20.56 -6.81 -26.82
N LEU A 127 -19.42 -6.38 -26.30
CA LEU A 127 -18.63 -7.18 -25.36
C LEU A 127 -19.42 -7.50 -24.08
N LYS A 128 -20.14 -6.52 -23.53
CA LYS A 128 -21.00 -6.68 -22.34
C LYS A 128 -22.06 -7.76 -22.61
N ASN A 129 -22.72 -7.71 -23.76
CA ASN A 129 -23.73 -8.69 -24.14
C ASN A 129 -23.13 -10.11 -24.25
N ASP A 130 -21.98 -10.25 -24.89
CA ASP A 130 -21.33 -11.55 -25.07
C ASP A 130 -20.87 -12.12 -23.71
N LEU A 131 -20.25 -11.29 -22.87
CA LEU A 131 -19.78 -11.71 -21.56
C LEU A 131 -20.91 -12.10 -20.61
N THR A 132 -22.04 -11.40 -20.66
CA THR A 132 -23.20 -11.73 -19.79
C THR A 132 -23.88 -13.04 -20.17
N GLN A 133 -23.63 -13.59 -21.35
CA GLN A 133 -24.11 -14.92 -21.76
C GLN A 133 -23.27 -16.04 -21.18
N ILE A 134 -22.08 -15.76 -20.66
CA ILE A 134 -21.20 -16.78 -20.07
C ILE A 134 -21.79 -17.22 -18.72
N PRO A 135 -22.00 -18.54 -18.52
CA PRO A 135 -22.52 -19.04 -17.25
C PRO A 135 -21.60 -18.63 -16.08
N GLY A 136 -22.20 -18.02 -15.04
CA GLY A 136 -21.48 -17.54 -13.87
C GLY A 136 -21.17 -16.03 -13.88
N VAL A 137 -21.24 -15.35 -15.02
CA VAL A 137 -21.13 -13.88 -15.09
C VAL A 137 -22.44 -13.26 -14.66
N LYS A 138 -22.41 -12.48 -13.58
CA LYS A 138 -23.60 -11.82 -12.99
C LYS A 138 -23.81 -10.41 -13.53
N SER A 139 -22.74 -9.68 -13.74
CA SER A 139 -22.79 -8.30 -14.22
C SER A 139 -21.48 -7.93 -14.89
N VAL A 140 -21.54 -6.99 -15.83
CA VAL A 140 -20.37 -6.45 -16.55
C VAL A 140 -20.51 -4.95 -16.64
N SER A 141 -19.46 -4.23 -16.24
CA SER A 141 -19.38 -2.78 -16.40
C SER A 141 -17.96 -2.37 -16.76
N ALA A 142 -17.73 -1.10 -17.00
CA ALA A 142 -16.40 -0.55 -17.26
C ALA A 142 -16.21 0.77 -16.53
N GLY A 143 -14.96 1.08 -16.25
CA GLY A 143 -14.53 2.36 -15.69
C GLY A 143 -13.20 2.79 -16.29
N THR A 144 -12.85 4.06 -16.12
CA THR A 144 -11.56 4.61 -16.57
C THR A 144 -10.39 4.08 -15.75
N ASP A 145 -10.66 3.71 -14.50
CA ASP A 145 -9.67 3.20 -13.56
C ASP A 145 -10.04 1.78 -13.08
N ASN A 146 -9.09 1.10 -12.46
CA ASN A 146 -9.36 -0.17 -11.78
C ASN A 146 -9.70 0.08 -10.30
N MET A 147 -10.34 -0.91 -9.63
CA MET A 147 -10.76 -0.79 -8.22
C MET A 147 -9.61 -0.63 -7.22
N ILE A 148 -8.39 -0.93 -7.62
CA ILE A 148 -7.21 -0.88 -6.75
C ILE A 148 -6.55 0.50 -6.83
N GLN A 149 -6.57 1.13 -8.01
CA GLN A 149 -5.83 2.37 -8.27
C GLN A 149 -6.66 3.33 -9.12
N PHE A 150 -7.01 4.46 -8.53
CA PHE A 150 -7.64 5.59 -9.20
C PHE A 150 -6.58 6.68 -9.39
N GLY A 151 -6.38 7.09 -10.64
CA GLY A 151 -5.29 7.99 -11.02
C GLY A 151 -5.67 9.45 -11.13
N SER A 152 -6.95 9.75 -11.30
CA SER A 152 -7.44 11.11 -11.49
C SER A 152 -7.96 11.71 -10.19
N ASN A 153 -7.52 12.92 -9.88
CA ASN A 153 -8.05 13.70 -8.77
C ASN A 153 -8.05 15.20 -9.10
N THR A 154 -8.92 15.93 -8.44
CA THR A 154 -9.08 17.37 -8.62
C THR A 154 -9.45 18.06 -7.30
N SER A 155 -9.11 19.33 -7.17
CA SER A 155 -9.61 20.23 -6.13
C SER A 155 -10.61 21.25 -6.69
N GLY A 156 -10.81 21.25 -8.01
CA GLY A 156 -11.62 22.27 -8.72
C GLY A 156 -13.12 21.98 -8.77
N ILE A 157 -13.67 21.17 -7.87
CA ILE A 157 -15.11 20.91 -7.83
C ILE A 157 -15.81 22.04 -7.05
N GLU A 158 -16.85 22.59 -7.66
CA GLU A 158 -17.72 23.62 -7.07
C GLU A 158 -19.08 23.04 -6.70
N TRP A 159 -19.64 23.47 -5.58
CA TRP A 159 -20.99 23.09 -5.11
C TRP A 159 -21.65 24.22 -4.35
N ALA A 160 -22.92 24.16 -4.18
CA ALA A 160 -23.70 25.18 -3.44
C ALA A 160 -23.25 25.19 -1.96
N GLY A 161 -22.85 26.37 -1.47
CA GLY A 161 -22.38 26.54 -0.10
C GLY A 161 -20.91 26.27 0.15
N LYS A 162 -20.11 25.98 -0.90
CA LYS A 162 -18.65 25.86 -0.78
C LYS A 162 -18.04 27.15 -0.23
N THR A 163 -17.17 27.03 0.77
CA THR A 163 -16.36 28.14 1.32
C THR A 163 -14.92 28.03 0.81
N GLU A 164 -14.17 29.14 0.86
CA GLU A 164 -12.79 29.19 0.36
C GLU A 164 -11.85 28.19 1.05
N ASP A 165 -12.13 27.81 2.29
CA ASP A 165 -11.31 26.87 3.09
C ASP A 165 -11.65 25.40 2.80
N GLN A 166 -12.65 25.12 1.95
CA GLN A 166 -13.10 23.77 1.60
C GLN A 166 -12.45 23.22 0.33
N ASP A 167 -11.24 23.62 0.03
CA ASP A 167 -10.47 23.02 -1.05
C ASP A 167 -9.77 21.75 -0.55
N PHE A 168 -10.15 20.61 -1.13
CA PHE A 168 -9.52 19.32 -0.89
C PHE A 168 -9.54 18.47 -2.15
N LEU A 169 -8.61 17.52 -2.22
CA LEU A 169 -8.53 16.60 -3.35
C LEU A 169 -9.68 15.60 -3.30
N ILE A 170 -10.38 15.49 -4.42
CA ILE A 170 -11.45 14.53 -4.68
C ILE A 170 -10.98 13.66 -5.84
N SER A 171 -10.95 12.35 -5.65
CA SER A 171 -10.71 11.42 -6.75
C SER A 171 -11.92 11.38 -7.66
N ILE A 172 -11.69 11.38 -8.95
CA ILE A 172 -12.75 11.31 -9.97
C ILE A 172 -12.50 10.11 -10.88
N THR A 173 -13.57 9.43 -11.25
CA THR A 173 -13.53 8.34 -12.21
C THR A 173 -14.77 8.34 -13.07
N GLY A 174 -14.61 8.07 -14.35
CA GLY A 174 -15.72 7.86 -15.26
C GLY A 174 -16.10 6.38 -15.32
N VAL A 175 -17.39 6.09 -15.25
CA VAL A 175 -17.89 4.71 -15.25
C VAL A 175 -19.04 4.54 -16.25
N ARG A 176 -19.33 3.28 -16.58
CA ARG A 176 -20.52 2.93 -17.36
C ARG A 176 -21.65 2.45 -16.45
N TYR A 177 -22.82 2.29 -17.02
CA TYR A 177 -24.03 1.80 -16.33
C TYR A 177 -23.76 0.48 -15.56
N ASP A 178 -24.50 0.28 -14.47
CA ASP A 178 -24.39 -0.88 -13.57
C ASP A 178 -23.03 -1.00 -12.85
N TRP A 179 -22.23 0.07 -12.78
CA TRP A 179 -20.88 -0.05 -12.22
C TRP A 179 -20.90 -0.33 -10.71
N ALA A 180 -21.64 0.46 -9.94
CA ALA A 180 -21.73 0.27 -8.49
C ALA A 180 -22.25 -1.14 -8.16
N LYS A 181 -23.25 -1.62 -8.89
CA LYS A 181 -23.78 -2.98 -8.78
C LYS A 181 -22.73 -4.03 -9.13
N THR A 182 -21.94 -3.83 -10.21
CA THR A 182 -20.94 -4.79 -10.67
C THR A 182 -19.78 -4.95 -9.68
N VAL A 183 -19.33 -3.86 -9.07
CA VAL A 183 -18.28 -3.88 -8.06
C VAL A 183 -18.79 -4.14 -6.63
N GLY A 184 -20.11 -4.21 -6.45
CA GLY A 184 -20.72 -4.52 -5.15
C GLY A 184 -20.65 -3.36 -4.16
N LEU A 185 -20.67 -2.10 -4.64
CA LEU A 185 -20.80 -0.94 -3.76
C LEU A 185 -22.21 -0.87 -3.17
N LYS A 186 -22.27 -0.51 -1.90
CA LYS A 186 -23.56 -0.28 -1.24
C LYS A 186 -24.01 1.15 -1.40
N LEU A 187 -25.20 1.32 -1.95
CA LEU A 187 -25.89 2.59 -2.01
C LEU A 187 -26.49 2.92 -0.63
N VAL A 188 -26.19 4.12 -0.16
CA VAL A 188 -26.74 4.68 1.08
C VAL A 188 -28.01 5.47 0.79
N GLU A 189 -27.99 6.23 -0.33
CA GLU A 189 -29.11 7.07 -0.79
C GLU A 189 -29.13 7.08 -2.32
N GLY A 190 -30.30 7.23 -2.91
CA GLY A 190 -30.46 7.35 -4.35
C GLY A 190 -30.37 6.04 -5.11
N ARG A 191 -29.75 6.08 -6.31
CA ARG A 191 -29.67 4.95 -7.25
C ARG A 191 -28.33 4.91 -7.98
N ASP A 192 -28.03 3.76 -8.58
CA ASP A 192 -26.92 3.58 -9.53
C ASP A 192 -27.28 4.15 -10.92
N PHE A 193 -26.27 4.30 -11.76
CA PHE A 193 -26.42 4.67 -13.16
C PHE A 193 -27.23 3.63 -13.93
N SER A 194 -28.19 4.08 -14.72
CA SER A 194 -29.02 3.20 -15.53
C SER A 194 -29.28 3.79 -16.92
N PRO A 195 -29.28 2.96 -17.97
CA PRO A 195 -29.63 3.40 -19.32
C PRO A 195 -31.08 3.89 -19.45
N GLU A 196 -31.95 3.58 -18.49
CA GLU A 196 -33.32 4.03 -18.46
C GLU A 196 -33.46 5.56 -18.26
N PHE A 197 -32.39 6.18 -17.70
CA PHE A 197 -32.36 7.62 -17.43
C PHE A 197 -31.34 8.27 -18.39
N GLY A 198 -31.85 8.94 -19.41
CA GLY A 198 -31.00 9.63 -20.41
C GLY A 198 -30.15 10.77 -19.82
N SER A 199 -30.49 11.24 -18.62
CA SER A 199 -29.75 12.29 -17.88
C SER A 199 -28.49 11.76 -17.19
N ASP A 200 -28.28 10.46 -17.09
CA ASP A 200 -27.17 9.87 -16.33
C ASP A 200 -25.79 10.10 -16.96
N THR A 201 -25.72 10.57 -18.20
CA THR A 201 -24.48 11.07 -18.80
C THR A 201 -23.93 12.34 -18.13
N MET A 202 -24.77 13.04 -17.36
CA MET A 202 -24.45 14.25 -16.60
C MET A 202 -24.80 14.05 -15.11
N ALA A 203 -24.60 12.85 -14.61
CA ALA A 203 -24.88 12.48 -13.24
C ALA A 203 -23.60 11.99 -12.55
N CYS A 204 -23.61 11.98 -11.22
CA CYS A 204 -22.52 11.45 -10.42
C CYS A 204 -23.03 10.74 -9.15
N LEU A 205 -22.23 9.82 -8.65
CA LEU A 205 -22.34 9.25 -7.31
C LEU A 205 -21.24 9.84 -6.42
N LEU A 206 -21.54 10.12 -5.17
CA LEU A 206 -20.55 10.57 -4.20
C LEU A 206 -20.34 9.51 -3.11
N THR A 207 -19.12 9.40 -2.61
CA THR A 207 -18.89 8.63 -1.37
C THR A 207 -19.35 9.43 -0.16
N GLN A 208 -19.70 8.74 0.93
CA GLN A 208 -20.11 9.39 2.20
C GLN A 208 -19.04 10.37 2.70
N THR A 209 -17.77 10.04 2.54
CA THR A 209 -16.67 10.94 2.92
C THR A 209 -16.67 12.22 2.08
N THR A 210 -17.02 12.16 0.79
CA THR A 210 -17.15 13.34 -0.06
C THR A 210 -18.29 14.23 0.44
N VAL A 211 -19.47 13.66 0.69
CA VAL A 211 -20.64 14.37 1.21
C VAL A 211 -20.31 15.08 2.52
N ARG A 212 -19.66 14.38 3.46
CA ARG A 212 -19.25 14.97 4.75
C ARG A 212 -18.26 16.11 4.59
N ARG A 213 -17.25 15.95 3.72
CA ARG A 213 -16.22 16.98 3.50
C ARG A 213 -16.75 18.21 2.77
N MET A 214 -17.68 18.01 1.85
CA MET A 214 -18.37 19.11 1.18
C MET A 214 -19.34 19.86 2.11
N GLY A 215 -19.73 19.24 3.23
CA GLY A 215 -20.75 19.80 4.13
C GLY A 215 -22.14 19.85 3.51
N LEU A 216 -22.43 18.93 2.58
CA LEU A 216 -23.76 18.86 1.95
C LEU A 216 -24.80 18.44 2.98
N THR A 217 -25.91 19.16 2.98
CA THR A 217 -27.08 18.87 3.84
C THR A 217 -28.15 18.13 3.04
N GLU A 218 -28.92 17.29 3.72
CA GLU A 218 -30.02 16.55 3.09
C GLU A 218 -31.10 17.49 2.52
N PRO A 219 -31.70 17.15 1.36
CA PRO A 219 -31.40 15.98 0.55
C PRO A 219 -30.16 16.19 -0.32
N VAL A 220 -29.22 15.22 -0.29
CA VAL A 220 -28.00 15.26 -1.11
C VAL A 220 -28.31 14.89 -2.57
N VAL A 221 -29.16 13.90 -2.77
CA VAL A 221 -29.60 13.46 -4.09
C VAL A 221 -30.46 14.55 -4.72
N GLY A 222 -30.18 14.88 -5.99
CA GLY A 222 -30.80 15.98 -6.73
C GLY A 222 -30.01 17.30 -6.64
N SER A 223 -29.02 17.41 -5.72
CA SER A 223 -28.10 18.55 -5.70
C SER A 223 -27.13 18.47 -6.86
N THR A 224 -26.46 19.57 -7.17
CA THR A 224 -25.52 19.64 -8.28
C THR A 224 -24.11 19.97 -7.81
N ILE A 225 -23.13 19.38 -8.48
CA ILE A 225 -21.72 19.77 -8.40
C ILE A 225 -21.23 20.17 -9.80
N ARG A 226 -20.21 21.01 -9.86
CA ARG A 226 -19.62 21.46 -11.12
C ARG A 226 -18.10 21.25 -11.08
N HIS A 227 -17.61 20.53 -12.07
CA HIS A 227 -16.20 20.51 -12.45
C HIS A 227 -16.11 21.19 -13.84
N ASP A 228 -15.81 20.52 -14.90
CA ASP A 228 -15.90 21.10 -16.25
C ASP A 228 -17.35 21.28 -16.70
N THR A 229 -18.20 20.40 -16.28
CA THR A 229 -19.66 20.41 -16.53
C THR A 229 -20.43 20.31 -15.23
N THR A 230 -21.70 20.72 -15.27
CA THR A 230 -22.61 20.55 -14.11
C THR A 230 -23.15 19.13 -14.11
N MET A 231 -22.97 18.42 -13.00
CA MET A 231 -23.46 17.06 -12.79
C MET A 231 -24.47 17.03 -11.66
N THR A 232 -25.50 16.21 -11.80
CA THR A 232 -26.49 15.98 -10.75
C THR A 232 -26.09 14.78 -9.90
N ILE A 233 -26.10 14.93 -8.60
CA ILE A 233 -25.88 13.83 -7.66
C ILE A 233 -27.10 12.92 -7.68
N ILE A 234 -26.95 11.69 -8.16
CA ILE A 234 -28.04 10.70 -8.24
C ILE A 234 -28.03 9.67 -7.13
N GLY A 235 -26.93 9.61 -6.37
CA GLY A 235 -26.82 8.72 -5.23
C GLY A 235 -25.55 8.94 -4.42
N VAL A 236 -25.58 8.36 -3.23
CA VAL A 236 -24.47 8.32 -2.29
C VAL A 236 -24.13 6.86 -2.00
N VAL A 237 -22.86 6.51 -2.11
CA VAL A 237 -22.34 5.15 -1.81
C VAL A 237 -21.57 5.14 -0.50
N GLU A 238 -21.53 3.96 0.15
CA GLU A 238 -20.63 3.76 1.29
C GLU A 238 -19.19 4.04 0.89
N ASP A 239 -18.38 4.46 1.86
CA ASP A 239 -16.96 4.64 1.64
C ASP A 239 -16.28 3.30 1.34
N PHE A 240 -15.38 3.29 0.39
CA PHE A 240 -14.61 2.10 0.03
C PHE A 240 -13.11 2.41 -0.03
N VAL A 241 -12.30 1.37 0.06
CA VAL A 241 -10.84 1.49 0.11
C VAL A 241 -10.27 1.36 -1.29
N TYR A 242 -9.46 2.35 -1.68
CA TYR A 242 -8.72 2.35 -2.92
C TYR A 242 -7.36 3.03 -2.72
N ASN A 243 -6.43 2.84 -3.64
CA ASN A 243 -5.05 3.34 -3.64
C ASN A 243 -4.22 2.86 -2.46
N ASP A 244 -4.63 3.14 -1.22
CA ASP A 244 -3.87 2.80 -0.02
C ASP A 244 -4.74 2.10 1.02
N PRO A 245 -4.53 0.79 1.26
CA PRO A 245 -5.29 0.03 2.23
C PRO A 245 -5.01 0.43 3.69
N PHE A 246 -4.00 1.25 3.95
CA PHE A 246 -3.65 1.71 5.29
C PHE A 246 -4.27 3.07 5.63
N SER A 247 -4.71 3.81 4.63
CA SER A 247 -5.30 5.14 4.81
C SER A 247 -6.80 5.10 5.10
N ALA A 248 -7.32 6.20 5.65
CA ALA A 248 -8.77 6.42 5.72
C ALA A 248 -9.37 6.55 4.31
N PRO A 249 -10.65 6.21 4.12
CA PRO A 249 -11.32 6.41 2.84
C PRO A 249 -11.17 7.85 2.34
N MET A 250 -10.75 7.98 1.11
CA MET A 250 -10.58 9.30 0.48
C MET A 250 -11.88 9.72 -0.22
N PRO A 251 -12.12 11.05 -0.38
CA PRO A 251 -13.26 11.56 -1.11
C PRO A 251 -13.23 11.12 -2.57
N MET A 252 -14.37 10.66 -3.10
CA MET A 252 -14.51 10.29 -4.51
C MET A 252 -15.85 10.74 -5.08
N ALA A 253 -15.81 11.17 -6.33
CA ALA A 253 -16.94 11.35 -7.22
C ALA A 253 -16.82 10.38 -8.41
N ILE A 254 -17.87 9.64 -8.68
CA ILE A 254 -17.96 8.58 -9.68
C ILE A 254 -18.86 9.03 -10.80
#